data_a7651d82e6cb365631929a2ffecd937d
#
_entry.id   a7651d82e6cb365631929a2ffecd937d
#
_cell.length_a   1.000
_cell.length_b   1.000
_cell.length_c   1.000
_cell.angle_alpha   90.00
_cell.angle_beta   90.00
_cell.angle_gamma   90.00
#
_symmetry.space_group_name_H-M   'P 1'
#
loop_
_entity.id
_entity.type
_entity.pdbx_description
1 polymer ?
#
loop_
_entity_poly.entity_id
_entity_poly.type
_entity_poly.pdbx_seq_one_letter_code
_entity_poly.pdbx_strand_id
1 'polypeptide(L)'
;LTAQYQGFLQRPNEDEPVFQEFEHALDDPDQPGFYVDKLTQFYVMGCHFGSNDQDTPLLLNYLDDTLGRYRVRIVKRGKRIKVAGTSYSTIEVQSEPFEAAPGSIHRRVNYWLAPDLGYLPVLVKTKMGSMPLKVRLTDVRAAD
;
A
#
# COMPACT_ATOMS: atom_id res chain seq x y z
N LEU A 1 3.45 -10.70 20.78
CA LEU A 1 2.47 -9.66 20.44
C LEU A 1 1.55 -10.21 19.36
N THR A 2 0.25 -10.00 19.49
CA THR A 2 -0.73 -10.38 18.50
C THR A 2 -1.47 -9.15 18.00
N ALA A 3 -1.74 -9.09 16.70
CA ALA A 3 -2.68 -8.12 16.14
C ALA A 3 -4.02 -8.81 15.90
N GLN A 4 -5.08 -8.19 16.39
CA GLN A 4 -6.45 -8.62 16.13
C GLN A 4 -7.08 -7.64 15.16
N TYR A 5 -7.71 -8.17 14.13
CA TYR A 5 -8.43 -7.42 13.12
C TYR A 5 -9.90 -7.81 13.16
N GLN A 6 -10.75 -6.80 13.14
CA GLN A 6 -12.20 -6.98 13.05
C GLN A 6 -12.72 -6.14 11.89
N GLY A 7 -13.54 -6.71 11.05
CA GLY A 7 -14.11 -6.00 9.92
C GLY A 7 -15.28 -6.70 9.27
N PHE A 8 -15.95 -5.96 8.40
CA PHE A 8 -17.00 -6.51 7.55
C PHE A 8 -16.45 -6.75 6.16
N LEU A 9 -16.57 -7.97 5.65
CA LEU A 9 -16.28 -8.31 4.28
C LEU A 9 -17.59 -8.45 3.51
N GLN A 10 -17.77 -7.64 2.48
CA GLN A 10 -18.87 -7.79 1.53
C GLN A 10 -18.32 -8.36 0.23
N ARG A 11 -18.77 -9.54 -0.15
CA ARG A 11 -18.45 -10.15 -1.42
C ARG A 11 -19.48 -9.77 -2.48
N PRO A 12 -19.10 -9.70 -3.78
CA PRO A 12 -19.97 -9.22 -4.86
C PRO A 12 -21.31 -9.95 -5.03
N ASN A 13 -21.44 -11.14 -4.46
CA ASN A 13 -22.64 -11.99 -4.59
C ASN A 13 -23.29 -12.34 -3.24
N GLU A 14 -22.97 -11.63 -2.18
CA GLU A 14 -23.55 -11.81 -0.86
C GLU A 14 -24.40 -10.60 -0.50
N ASP A 15 -25.64 -10.83 -0.10
CA ASP A 15 -26.61 -9.77 0.23
C ASP A 15 -26.28 -9.06 1.55
N GLU A 16 -25.54 -9.72 2.45
CA GLU A 16 -25.14 -9.17 3.74
C GLU A 16 -23.63 -9.23 3.97
N PRO A 17 -23.04 -8.18 4.56
CA PRO A 17 -21.63 -8.21 4.95
C PRO A 17 -21.39 -9.21 6.07
N VAL A 18 -20.38 -10.06 5.93
CA VAL A 18 -19.97 -11.02 6.96
C VAL A 18 -18.94 -10.36 7.86
N PHE A 19 -19.20 -10.38 9.16
CA PHE A 19 -18.22 -9.96 10.16
C PHE A 19 -17.11 -11.02 10.23
N GLN A 20 -15.88 -10.56 10.12
CA GLN A 20 -14.70 -11.42 10.22
C GLN A 20 -13.72 -10.89 11.26
N GLU A 21 -13.12 -11.80 11.99
CA GLU A 21 -12.09 -11.53 12.97
C GLU A 21 -10.84 -12.35 12.61
N PHE A 22 -9.70 -11.68 12.56
CA PHE A 22 -8.41 -12.29 12.25
C PHE A 22 -7.42 -11.99 13.36
N GLU A 23 -6.62 -12.97 13.71
CA GLU A 23 -5.54 -12.83 14.67
C GLU A 23 -4.22 -13.26 14.01
N HIS A 24 -3.21 -12.39 14.07
CA HIS A 24 -1.87 -12.67 13.57
C HIS A 24 -0.83 -12.50 14.68
N ALA A 25 0.05 -13.49 14.82
CA ALA A 25 1.23 -13.36 15.67
C ALA A 25 2.23 -12.38 15.02
N LEU A 26 2.64 -11.35 15.76
CA LEU A 26 3.54 -10.29 15.27
C LEU A 26 4.99 -10.50 15.73
N ASP A 27 5.25 -11.51 16.54
CA ASP A 27 6.56 -11.74 17.19
C ASP A 27 7.40 -12.78 16.44
N ASP A 28 7.13 -13.02 15.16
CA ASP A 28 7.93 -13.94 14.35
C ASP A 28 9.26 -13.27 13.98
N PRO A 29 10.41 -13.68 14.57
CA PRO A 29 11.71 -13.10 14.27
C PRO A 29 12.16 -13.35 12.82
N ASP A 30 11.54 -14.34 12.13
CA ASP A 30 11.84 -14.69 10.77
C ASP A 30 11.03 -13.83 9.76
N GLN A 31 10.19 -12.91 10.27
CA GLN A 31 9.38 -12.01 9.45
C GLN A 31 9.72 -10.53 9.71
N PRO A 32 10.91 -10.08 9.30
CA PRO A 32 11.27 -8.67 9.44
C PRO A 32 10.36 -7.78 8.58
N GLY A 33 10.13 -6.55 9.04
CA GLY A 33 9.35 -5.55 8.31
C GLY A 33 8.29 -4.88 9.17
N PHE A 34 7.61 -3.91 8.57
CA PHE A 34 6.53 -3.19 9.24
C PHE A 34 5.20 -3.85 8.98
N TYR A 35 4.43 -4.07 10.05
CA TYR A 35 3.05 -4.53 9.93
C TYR A 35 2.14 -3.34 9.65
N VAL A 36 1.40 -3.39 8.56
CA VAL A 36 0.58 -2.27 8.07
C VAL A 36 -0.76 -2.76 7.54
N ASP A 37 -1.76 -1.91 7.61
CA ASP A 37 -2.97 -2.00 6.80
C ASP A 37 -2.83 -1.21 5.49
N LYS A 38 -3.86 -1.25 4.65
CA LYS A 38 -3.87 -0.58 3.34
C LYS A 38 -3.81 0.95 3.40
N LEU A 39 -4.10 1.57 4.54
CA LEU A 39 -4.05 3.03 4.73
C LEU A 39 -2.74 3.46 5.37
N THR A 40 -2.35 2.81 6.46
CA THR A 40 -1.11 3.15 7.20
C THR A 40 0.16 2.87 6.40
N GLN A 41 0.11 2.02 5.38
CA GLN A 41 1.25 1.78 4.50
C GLN A 41 1.84 3.07 3.92
N PHE A 42 1.01 4.04 3.55
CA PHE A 42 1.48 5.29 2.94
C PHE A 42 2.22 6.18 3.93
N TYR A 43 1.79 6.18 5.18
CA TYR A 43 2.51 6.85 6.25
C TYR A 43 3.90 6.23 6.48
N VAL A 44 3.98 4.90 6.54
CA VAL A 44 5.25 4.18 6.70
C VAL A 44 6.16 4.40 5.50
N MET A 45 5.62 4.33 4.27
CA MET A 45 6.37 4.68 3.05
C MET A 45 6.89 6.12 3.09
N GLY A 46 6.08 7.07 3.55
CA GLY A 46 6.47 8.47 3.70
C GLY A 46 7.62 8.67 4.69
N CYS A 47 7.54 8.04 5.85
CA CYS A 47 8.61 8.08 6.84
C CYS A 47 9.91 7.45 6.32
N HIS A 48 9.82 6.31 5.65
CA HIS A 48 10.98 5.59 5.12
C HIS A 48 11.65 6.34 3.96
N PHE A 49 10.88 6.71 2.94
CA PHE A 49 11.43 7.37 1.74
C PHE A 49 11.68 8.86 1.89
N GLY A 50 11.14 9.48 2.95
CA GLY A 50 11.44 10.85 3.35
C GLY A 50 12.70 10.99 4.20
N SER A 51 13.19 9.90 4.78
CA SER A 51 14.46 9.86 5.49
C SER A 51 15.66 9.82 4.53
N ASN A 52 16.87 10.00 5.04
CA ASN A 52 18.08 10.02 4.22
C ASN A 52 18.52 8.65 3.68
N ASP A 53 17.91 7.56 4.14
CA ASP A 53 18.22 6.18 3.69
C ASP A 53 17.21 5.70 2.63
N GLN A 54 17.20 6.42 1.51
CA GLN A 54 16.18 6.30 0.47
C GLN A 54 16.36 5.11 -0.49
N ASP A 55 17.50 4.45 -0.47
CA ASP A 55 17.81 3.37 -1.42
C ASP A 55 17.54 1.97 -0.85
N THR A 56 17.34 1.86 0.45
CA THR A 56 17.03 0.59 1.11
C THR A 56 15.57 0.20 0.84
N PRO A 57 15.30 -1.02 0.34
CA PRO A 57 13.93 -1.50 0.17
C PRO A 57 13.19 -1.58 1.50
N LEU A 58 11.93 -1.14 1.49
CA LEU A 58 11.03 -1.25 2.62
C LEU A 58 10.31 -2.59 2.57
N LEU A 59 10.30 -3.33 3.68
CA LEU A 59 9.51 -4.56 3.83
C LEU A 59 8.21 -4.23 4.57
N LEU A 60 7.09 -4.59 3.96
CA LEU A 60 5.75 -4.43 4.51
C LEU A 60 5.08 -5.79 4.65
N ASN A 61 4.50 -6.03 5.82
CA ASN A 61 3.65 -7.16 6.12
C ASN A 61 2.21 -6.64 6.21
N TYR A 62 1.37 -6.94 5.22
CA TYR A 62 -0.01 -6.49 5.25
C TYR A 62 -0.83 -7.37 6.18
N LEU A 63 -1.53 -6.71 7.10
CA LEU A 63 -2.52 -7.32 7.97
C LEU A 63 -3.86 -7.28 7.22
N ASP A 64 -4.21 -8.39 6.64
CA ASP A 64 -5.45 -8.62 5.92
C ASP A 64 -5.97 -10.02 6.33
N ASP A 65 -6.98 -10.55 5.64
CA ASP A 65 -7.42 -11.95 5.79
C ASP A 65 -6.28 -12.97 5.59
N THR A 66 -5.26 -12.55 4.85
CA THR A 66 -4.01 -13.29 4.67
C THR A 66 -2.81 -12.39 4.94
N LEU A 67 -1.81 -12.90 5.65
CA LEU A 67 -0.56 -12.19 5.82
C LEU A 67 0.20 -12.13 4.49
N GLY A 68 0.24 -10.95 3.88
CA GLY A 68 0.96 -10.69 2.63
C GLY A 68 2.28 -9.97 2.90
N ARG A 69 3.40 -10.50 2.39
CA ARG A 69 4.74 -9.90 2.51
C ARG A 69 5.13 -9.23 1.20
N TYR A 70 5.46 -7.95 1.29
CA TYR A 70 5.78 -7.13 0.13
C TYR A 70 7.09 -6.39 0.31
N ARG A 71 7.84 -6.26 -0.78
CA ARG A 71 8.99 -5.39 -0.90
C ARG A 71 8.59 -4.15 -1.66
N VAL A 72 8.85 -2.98 -1.07
CA VAL A 72 8.61 -1.68 -1.70
C VAL A 72 9.94 -1.00 -1.97
N ARG A 73 10.13 -0.53 -3.19
CA ARG A 73 11.36 0.16 -3.61
C ARG A 73 11.05 1.36 -4.50
N ILE A 74 11.92 2.35 -4.47
CA ILE A 74 11.85 3.46 -5.42
C ILE A 74 12.30 2.97 -6.79
N VAL A 75 11.51 3.29 -7.81
CA VAL A 75 11.79 3.00 -9.23
C VAL A 75 12.27 4.26 -9.94
N LYS A 76 11.60 5.40 -9.67
CA LYS A 76 11.90 6.66 -10.36
C LYS A 76 11.49 7.86 -9.51
N ARG A 77 12.17 8.98 -9.72
CA ARG A 77 11.89 10.28 -9.09
C ARG A 77 11.59 11.35 -10.14
N GLY A 78 10.92 12.42 -9.71
CA GLY A 78 10.80 13.66 -10.47
C GLY A 78 9.70 13.67 -11.54
N LYS A 79 8.87 12.64 -11.64
CA LYS A 79 7.69 12.72 -12.49
C LYS A 79 6.67 13.70 -11.93
N ARG A 80 6.20 14.62 -12.75
CA ARG A 80 5.16 15.58 -12.36
C ARG A 80 3.78 15.06 -12.75
N ILE A 81 2.85 15.13 -11.79
CA ILE A 81 1.45 14.71 -11.97
C ILE A 81 0.54 15.85 -11.52
N LYS A 82 -0.43 16.20 -12.36
CA LYS A 82 -1.42 17.24 -12.04
C LYS A 82 -2.59 16.63 -11.25
N VAL A 83 -2.95 17.30 -10.14
CA VAL A 83 -4.16 17.04 -9.34
C VAL A 83 -4.87 18.36 -9.15
N ALA A 84 -6.13 18.46 -9.53
CA ALA A 84 -6.95 19.69 -9.43
C ALA A 84 -6.24 20.94 -10.00
N GLY A 85 -5.50 20.80 -11.11
CA GLY A 85 -4.76 21.91 -11.74
C GLY A 85 -3.34 22.13 -11.21
N THR A 86 -3.02 21.70 -9.99
CA THR A 86 -1.69 21.84 -9.37
C THR A 86 -0.78 20.68 -9.78
N SER A 87 0.48 20.98 -10.09
CA SER A 87 1.46 19.97 -10.52
C SER A 87 2.40 19.59 -9.37
N TYR A 88 2.35 18.35 -8.95
CA TYR A 88 3.18 17.79 -7.88
C TYR A 88 4.33 16.97 -8.43
N SER A 89 5.52 17.14 -7.85
CA SER A 89 6.64 16.23 -8.07
C SER A 89 6.38 14.93 -7.31
N THR A 90 6.69 13.79 -7.93
CA THR A 90 6.41 12.48 -7.34
C THR A 90 7.62 11.58 -7.30
N ILE A 91 7.61 10.65 -6.36
CA ILE A 91 8.44 9.45 -6.38
C ILE A 91 7.57 8.26 -6.81
N GLU A 92 8.05 7.50 -7.76
CA GLU A 92 7.44 6.24 -8.17
C GLU A 92 8.03 5.12 -7.33
N VAL A 93 7.17 4.45 -6.57
CA VAL A 93 7.53 3.27 -5.81
C VAL A 93 6.81 2.06 -6.35
N GLN A 94 7.49 0.93 -6.34
CA GLN A 94 6.94 -0.36 -6.74
C GLN A 94 6.84 -1.27 -5.53
N SER A 95 5.63 -1.74 -5.26
CA SER A 95 5.34 -2.78 -4.28
C SER A 95 5.18 -4.10 -5.00
N GLU A 96 5.98 -5.08 -4.65
CA GLU A 96 5.93 -6.42 -5.23
C GLU A 96 5.94 -7.49 -4.13
N PRO A 97 5.25 -8.62 -4.35
CA PRO A 97 5.26 -9.73 -3.41
C PRO A 97 6.69 -10.22 -3.17
N PHE A 98 7.05 -10.36 -1.91
CA PHE A 98 8.35 -10.90 -1.50
C PHE A 98 8.27 -12.42 -1.27
N GLU A 99 7.20 -12.84 -0.61
CA GLU A 99 6.82 -14.24 -0.48
C GLU A 99 5.32 -14.37 -0.73
N ALA A 100 4.97 -15.30 -1.60
CA ALA A 100 3.59 -15.57 -1.94
C ALA A 100 3.09 -16.76 -1.13
N ALA A 101 2.07 -16.56 -0.29
CA ALA A 101 1.34 -17.67 0.28
C ALA A 101 0.63 -18.45 -0.85
N PRO A 102 0.62 -19.80 -0.83
CA PRO A 102 -0.10 -20.56 -1.84
C PRO A 102 -1.57 -20.14 -1.93
N GLY A 103 -2.04 -19.83 -3.13
CA GLY A 103 -3.43 -19.43 -3.38
C GLY A 103 -3.77 -17.96 -3.22
N SER A 104 -2.84 -17.12 -2.76
CA SER A 104 -3.07 -15.67 -2.65
C SER A 104 -2.84 -14.97 -3.98
N ILE A 105 -3.69 -13.97 -4.28
CA ILE A 105 -3.54 -13.13 -5.47
C ILE A 105 -2.54 -12.02 -5.16
N HIS A 106 -1.28 -12.26 -5.49
CA HIS A 106 -0.22 -11.27 -5.33
C HIS A 106 -0.14 -10.38 -6.54
N ARG A 107 -0.16 -9.07 -6.30
CA ARG A 107 -0.13 -8.06 -7.36
C ARG A 107 1.02 -7.11 -7.17
N ARG A 108 1.75 -6.88 -8.23
CA ARG A 108 2.66 -5.74 -8.31
C ARG A 108 1.83 -4.46 -8.44
N VAL A 109 2.13 -3.49 -7.60
CA VAL A 109 1.47 -2.19 -7.59
C VAL A 109 2.52 -1.10 -7.71
N ASN A 110 2.29 -0.14 -8.60
CA ASN A 110 3.11 1.07 -8.70
C ASN A 110 2.32 2.24 -8.13
N TYR A 111 2.92 2.96 -7.18
CA TYR A 111 2.38 4.17 -6.58
C TYR A 111 3.25 5.36 -6.97
N TRP A 112 2.63 6.49 -7.31
CA TRP A 112 3.30 7.78 -7.43
C TRP A 112 2.93 8.59 -6.21
N LEU A 113 3.86 8.71 -5.29
CA LEU A 113 3.69 9.40 -4.01
C LEU A 113 4.15 10.85 -4.17
N ALA A 114 3.35 11.81 -3.69
CA ALA A 114 3.70 13.22 -3.70
C ALA A 114 4.22 13.67 -2.32
N PRO A 115 5.53 13.96 -2.17
CA PRO A 115 6.08 14.44 -0.90
C PRO A 115 5.38 15.70 -0.37
N ASP A 116 5.04 16.64 -1.26
CA ASP A 116 4.33 17.88 -0.91
C ASP A 116 2.90 17.66 -0.37
N LEU A 117 2.36 16.46 -0.54
CA LEU A 117 1.06 16.02 0.01
C LEU A 117 1.23 14.98 1.13
N GLY A 118 2.36 14.97 1.84
CA GLY A 118 2.63 13.98 2.89
C GLY A 118 2.73 12.54 2.35
N TYR A 119 3.26 12.38 1.14
CA TYR A 119 3.40 11.09 0.45
C TYR A 119 2.07 10.41 0.08
N LEU A 120 0.99 11.15 -0.02
CA LEU A 120 -0.25 10.61 -0.56
C LEU A 120 -0.04 10.09 -2.00
N PRO A 121 -0.64 8.94 -2.35
CA PRO A 121 -0.59 8.42 -3.72
C PRO A 121 -1.48 9.26 -4.63
N VAL A 122 -0.87 9.97 -5.59
CA VAL A 122 -1.60 10.77 -6.60
C VAL A 122 -1.95 9.95 -7.84
N LEU A 123 -1.28 8.82 -8.03
CA LEU A 123 -1.54 7.86 -9.09
C LEU A 123 -1.17 6.46 -8.60
N VAL A 124 -2.04 5.50 -8.86
CA VAL A 124 -1.80 4.07 -8.60
C VAL A 124 -2.03 3.30 -9.89
N LYS A 125 -1.14 2.38 -10.22
CA LYS A 125 -1.30 1.44 -11.33
C LYS A 125 -1.05 0.02 -10.87
N THR A 126 -1.95 -0.87 -11.25
CA THR A 126 -1.83 -2.31 -11.00
C THR A 126 -2.55 -3.08 -12.10
N LYS A 127 -2.60 -4.38 -11.99
CA LYS A 127 -3.41 -5.25 -12.87
C LYS A 127 -4.38 -6.05 -12.02
N MET A 128 -5.59 -6.23 -12.51
CA MET A 128 -6.59 -7.14 -11.97
C MET A 128 -6.77 -8.28 -12.99
N GLY A 129 -6.07 -9.41 -12.76
CA GLY A 129 -5.87 -10.42 -13.80
C GLY A 129 -5.06 -9.83 -14.96
N SER A 130 -5.59 -9.91 -16.18
CA SER A 130 -5.01 -9.29 -17.39
C SER A 130 -5.39 -7.81 -17.57
N MET A 131 -6.38 -7.31 -16.80
CA MET A 131 -6.94 -5.97 -16.97
C MET A 131 -6.11 -4.93 -16.22
N PRO A 132 -5.60 -3.88 -16.88
CA PRO A 132 -4.91 -2.78 -16.22
C PRO A 132 -5.89 -1.96 -15.38
N LEU A 133 -5.54 -1.69 -14.13
CA LEU A 133 -6.26 -0.79 -13.24
C LEU A 133 -5.42 0.46 -13.00
N LYS A 134 -6.04 1.63 -13.15
CA LYS A 134 -5.44 2.92 -12.90
C LYS A 134 -6.37 3.74 -12.01
N VAL A 135 -5.86 4.14 -10.84
CA VAL A 135 -6.54 5.04 -9.91
C VAL A 135 -5.78 6.35 -9.84
N ARG A 136 -6.47 7.47 -9.91
CA ARG A 136 -5.86 8.80 -9.87
C ARG A 136 -6.58 9.68 -8.86
N LEU A 137 -5.81 10.40 -8.05
CA LEU A 137 -6.32 11.44 -7.18
C LEU A 137 -6.85 12.61 -8.04
N THR A 138 -8.07 13.03 -7.81
CA THR A 138 -8.73 14.09 -8.58
C THR A 138 -8.77 15.42 -7.85
N ASP A 139 -8.85 15.40 -6.51
CA ASP A 139 -8.92 16.60 -5.68
C ASP A 139 -8.29 16.34 -4.30
N VAL A 140 -7.80 17.40 -3.68
CA VAL A 140 -7.28 17.39 -2.30
C VAL A 140 -7.90 18.57 -1.57
N ARG A 141 -8.55 18.29 -0.46
CA ARG A 141 -9.12 19.32 0.42
C ARG A 141 -8.52 19.19 1.80
N ALA A 142 -8.10 20.31 2.38
CA ALA A 142 -7.78 20.32 3.80
C ALA A 142 -9.07 20.08 4.59
N ALA A 143 -8.96 19.31 5.67
CA ALA A 143 -10.03 19.29 6.68
C ALA A 143 -10.02 20.62 7.42
N ASP A 144 -11.19 21.25 7.51
CA ASP A 144 -11.39 22.45 8.33
C ASP A 144 -11.28 22.11 9.82
#